data_3ae1542e6c75d44c7cfbe91f81206a7c
#
_entry.id   3ae1542e6c75d44c7cfbe91f81206a7c
#
_cell.length_a   1.000
_cell.length_b   1.000
_cell.length_c   1.000
_cell.angle_alpha   90.00
_cell.angle_beta   90.00
_cell.angle_gamma   90.00
#
_symmetry.space_group_name_H-M   'P 1'
#
loop_
_entity.id
_entity.type
_entity.pdbx_description
1 polymer ?
#
loop_
_entity_poly.entity_id
_entity_poly.type
_entity_poly.pdbx_seq_one_letter_code
_entity_poly.pdbx_strand_id
1 'polypeptide(L)'
;MKRLAALFALVFLLPASAHAWWNEEWTARKKITLDTQAAGVQGEADSVPVLVRLSTANFDFLSANDDGSDIRFVAEDDKTPLKFHLERYDGVNELAFAWVHLPKLAGNNTGQHIWLYSGNEAAQPAADSKTSYDTAQALVYHMSDAGGLPQDATAHGNNASEGSISFVPAGLIAGAGRLNGNGGIVTSVAALQDAGQFTFSAWIKPEKPDGEILAIGGLSLSLVAGVPVLTLNGAESRATAAISANSWHHVALSAGQNLVLYVDGKQAATLAATPTATASLRIGGTLVGEIDEVQLSTVVRTADWIAAQVESQGQTGKLVKYGEDETTDTSQGTSYFTTTMQNVTVDGWVVIAILAIMFVISLWVMVMKAFFLGKMQKANETFAEEFGKMSRGLSE
;
A
#
# COMPACT_ATOMS: atom_id res chain seq x y z
N MET A 1 52.82 8.51 -5.25
CA MET A 1 52.23 8.58 -3.89
C MET A 1 51.25 9.71 -3.73
N LYS A 2 51.53 10.99 -4.09
CA LYS A 2 50.55 12.10 -3.94
C LYS A 2 49.25 11.92 -4.76
N ARG A 3 49.27 11.26 -5.92
CA ARG A 3 48.06 11.03 -6.75
C ARG A 3 47.18 9.89 -6.25
N LEU A 4 47.75 8.86 -5.56
CA LEU A 4 46.96 7.80 -4.93
C LEU A 4 46.26 8.28 -3.63
N ALA A 5 46.91 9.14 -2.86
CA ALA A 5 46.30 9.76 -1.66
C ALA A 5 45.15 10.69 -2.02
N ALA A 6 45.22 11.39 -3.17
CA ALA A 6 44.13 12.22 -3.66
C ALA A 6 42.94 11.41 -4.14
N LEU A 7 43.14 10.20 -4.71
CA LEU A 7 42.05 9.31 -5.12
C LEU A 7 41.33 8.69 -3.89
N PHE A 8 42.08 8.36 -2.84
CA PHE A 8 41.50 7.85 -1.59
C PHE A 8 40.69 8.92 -0.81
N ALA A 9 41.15 10.17 -0.85
CA ALA A 9 40.39 11.29 -0.22
C ALA A 9 39.10 11.64 -0.98
N LEU A 10 39.02 11.39 -2.28
CA LEU A 10 37.83 11.69 -3.10
C LEU A 10 36.68 10.68 -2.88
N VAL A 11 36.99 9.46 -2.45
CA VAL A 11 35.97 8.43 -2.17
C VAL A 11 35.22 8.71 -0.85
N PHE A 12 35.82 9.48 0.07
CA PHE A 12 35.17 9.85 1.34
C PHE A 12 34.36 11.15 1.30
N LEU A 13 34.27 11.81 0.13
CA LEU A 13 33.48 13.04 -0.06
C LEU A 13 32.20 12.82 -0.89
N LEU A 14 31.71 11.59 -0.99
CA LEU A 14 30.34 11.38 -1.43
C LEU A 14 29.42 11.93 -0.32
N PRO A 15 28.64 12.98 -0.57
CA PRO A 15 27.61 13.36 0.39
C PRO A 15 26.71 12.14 0.56
N ALA A 16 26.71 11.50 1.72
CA ALA A 16 25.57 10.71 2.12
C ALA A 16 24.39 11.66 1.99
N SER A 17 23.47 11.41 1.06
CA SER A 17 22.20 12.09 1.02
C SER A 17 21.54 11.78 2.36
N ALA A 18 21.73 12.68 3.33
CA ALA A 18 20.94 12.65 4.53
C ALA A 18 19.51 12.91 4.04
N HIS A 19 18.73 11.86 3.87
CA HIS A 19 17.30 11.99 3.70
C HIS A 19 16.79 12.61 4.99
N ALA A 20 16.53 13.91 4.94
CA ALA A 20 15.94 14.60 6.07
C ALA A 20 14.58 13.93 6.32
N TRP A 21 14.35 13.46 7.52
CA TRP A 21 13.07 12.92 7.96
C TRP A 21 12.04 14.04 7.94
N TRP A 22 10.80 13.69 7.63
CA TRP A 22 9.68 14.63 7.67
C TRP A 22 9.60 15.37 9.02
N ASN A 23 9.82 14.64 10.11
CA ASN A 23 9.90 15.20 11.45
C ASN A 23 10.84 14.35 12.32
N GLU A 24 11.85 15.00 12.94
CA GLU A 24 12.86 14.37 13.78
C GLU A 24 12.31 13.83 15.12
N GLU A 25 11.09 14.20 15.51
CA GLU A 25 10.42 13.65 16.70
C GLU A 25 9.95 12.22 16.52
N TRP A 26 9.84 11.73 15.27
CA TRP A 26 9.53 10.34 14.95
C TRP A 26 10.80 9.52 14.81
N THR A 27 10.86 8.38 15.51
CA THR A 27 12.07 7.55 15.57
C THR A 27 12.08 6.39 14.57
N ALA A 28 10.94 6.07 13.96
CA ALA A 28 10.81 5.01 12.97
C ALA A 28 10.02 5.47 11.75
N ARG A 29 10.42 5.02 10.57
CA ARG A 29 9.63 5.15 9.34
C ARG A 29 9.77 3.90 8.48
N LYS A 30 8.78 3.69 7.62
CA LYS A 30 8.73 2.61 6.66
C LYS A 30 8.26 3.11 5.30
N LYS A 31 8.96 2.71 4.25
CA LYS A 31 8.52 2.96 2.88
C LYS A 31 7.39 2.00 2.51
N ILE A 32 6.28 2.54 2.02
CA ILE A 32 5.16 1.77 1.46
C ILE A 32 5.08 2.08 -0.03
N THR A 33 5.44 1.11 -0.86
CA THR A 33 5.40 1.23 -2.31
C THR A 33 4.01 0.89 -2.84
N LEU A 34 3.53 1.69 -3.79
CA LEU A 34 2.25 1.54 -4.48
C LEU A 34 2.53 1.01 -5.89
N ASP A 35 2.52 -0.33 -6.02
CA ASP A 35 2.86 -1.01 -7.27
C ASP A 35 1.62 -1.18 -8.15
N THR A 36 1.29 -0.15 -8.91
CA THR A 36 0.14 -0.16 -9.82
C THR A 36 0.35 -1.05 -11.04
N GLN A 37 1.61 -1.31 -11.43
CA GLN A 37 1.92 -2.26 -12.50
C GLN A 37 1.54 -3.69 -12.08
N ALA A 38 1.96 -4.14 -10.89
CA ALA A 38 1.61 -5.45 -10.36
C ALA A 38 0.09 -5.58 -10.08
N ALA A 39 -0.55 -4.48 -9.70
CA ALA A 39 -1.98 -4.35 -9.48
C ALA A 39 -2.82 -4.30 -10.78
N GLY A 40 -2.18 -4.18 -11.93
CA GLY A 40 -2.89 -4.07 -13.21
C GLY A 40 -3.63 -2.76 -13.45
N VAL A 41 -3.34 -1.72 -12.65
CA VAL A 41 -3.88 -0.37 -12.78
C VAL A 41 -3.08 0.37 -13.86
N GLN A 42 -3.71 0.67 -14.99
CA GLN A 42 -3.01 1.19 -16.17
C GLN A 42 -3.00 2.71 -16.24
N GLY A 43 -4.11 3.34 -15.91
CA GLY A 43 -4.28 4.79 -15.92
C GLY A 43 -4.10 5.43 -14.55
N GLU A 44 -4.02 6.76 -14.54
CA GLU A 44 -4.03 7.53 -13.29
C GLU A 44 -5.41 7.47 -12.63
N ALA A 45 -5.43 7.50 -11.31
CA ALA A 45 -6.66 7.64 -10.53
C ALA A 45 -6.49 8.73 -9.47
N ASP A 46 -7.49 9.62 -9.39
CA ASP A 46 -7.51 10.72 -8.43
C ASP A 46 -8.26 10.32 -7.16
N SER A 47 -7.81 10.86 -6.03
CA SER A 47 -8.48 10.71 -4.72
C SER A 47 -8.80 9.26 -4.37
N VAL A 48 -7.74 8.44 -4.32
CA VAL A 48 -7.86 7.00 -4.02
C VAL A 48 -7.66 6.75 -2.53
N PRO A 49 -8.66 6.24 -1.80
CA PRO A 49 -8.45 5.72 -0.45
C PRO A 49 -7.74 4.36 -0.54
N VAL A 50 -6.52 4.29 -0.03
CA VAL A 50 -5.70 3.06 -0.03
C VAL A 50 -5.69 2.46 1.36
N LEU A 51 -5.99 1.17 1.45
CA LEU A 51 -5.89 0.42 2.70
C LEU A 51 -4.45 -0.04 2.93
N VAL A 52 -3.91 0.35 4.08
CA VAL A 52 -2.63 -0.14 4.61
C VAL A 52 -2.92 -1.07 5.78
N ARG A 53 -2.57 -2.35 5.63
CA ARG A 53 -2.71 -3.37 6.67
C ARG A 53 -1.40 -3.52 7.42
N LEU A 54 -1.42 -3.29 8.73
CA LEU A 54 -0.27 -3.47 9.61
C LEU A 54 -0.45 -4.73 10.44
N SER A 55 0.62 -5.50 10.57
CA SER A 55 0.69 -6.72 11.36
C SER A 55 2.13 -6.94 11.84
N THR A 56 2.37 -7.90 12.72
CA THR A 56 3.72 -8.31 13.16
C THR A 56 4.71 -8.59 12.03
N ALA A 57 4.21 -8.94 10.83
CA ALA A 57 5.06 -9.24 9.68
C ALA A 57 5.64 -7.98 9.01
N ASN A 58 5.05 -6.80 9.25
CA ASN A 58 5.39 -5.59 8.52
C ASN A 58 5.39 -4.31 9.36
N PHE A 59 5.13 -4.39 10.67
CA PHE A 59 5.11 -3.21 11.55
C PHE A 59 5.51 -3.59 12.98
N ASP A 60 6.35 -2.76 13.59
CA ASP A 60 6.76 -2.91 14.99
C ASP A 60 5.78 -2.18 15.92
N PHE A 61 4.79 -2.90 16.43
CA PHE A 61 3.80 -2.35 17.34
C PHE A 61 4.37 -1.95 18.71
N LEU A 62 5.52 -2.53 19.10
CA LEU A 62 6.15 -2.21 20.39
C LEU A 62 6.86 -0.85 20.37
N SER A 63 7.25 -0.37 19.18
CA SER A 63 7.87 0.95 19.00
C SER A 63 6.85 2.05 18.77
N ALA A 64 5.57 1.72 18.59
CA ALA A 64 4.47 2.67 18.39
C ALA A 64 3.66 2.85 19.69
N ASN A 65 2.89 3.93 19.76
CA ASN A 65 1.97 4.16 20.87
C ASN A 65 0.86 3.10 20.87
N ASP A 66 0.42 2.66 22.06
CA ASP A 66 -0.58 1.62 22.26
C ASP A 66 -1.93 1.87 21.55
N ASP A 67 -2.24 3.13 21.28
CA ASP A 67 -3.46 3.58 20.59
C ASP A 67 -3.23 3.99 19.13
N GLY A 68 -1.99 3.91 18.62
CA GLY A 68 -1.61 4.34 17.27
C GLY A 68 -1.63 5.85 17.07
N SER A 69 -1.63 6.65 18.14
CA SER A 69 -1.67 8.12 18.09
C SER A 69 -0.46 8.75 17.39
N ASP A 70 0.65 8.04 17.32
CA ASP A 70 1.90 8.45 16.67
C ASP A 70 1.99 8.05 15.20
N ILE A 71 1.06 7.28 14.66
CA ILE A 71 1.05 6.92 13.23
C ILE A 71 0.85 8.17 12.38
N ARG A 72 1.70 8.30 11.35
CA ARG A 72 1.57 9.34 10.31
C ARG A 72 1.86 8.74 8.95
N PHE A 73 1.15 9.24 7.94
CA PHE A 73 1.45 8.98 6.55
C PHE A 73 1.91 10.24 5.86
N VAL A 74 2.99 10.13 5.11
CA VAL A 74 3.62 11.28 4.42
C VAL A 74 3.81 10.89 2.95
N ALA A 75 3.61 11.84 2.05
CA ALA A 75 3.76 11.64 0.62
C ALA A 75 5.21 11.29 0.23
N GLU A 76 5.42 10.92 -1.01
CA GLU A 76 6.72 10.54 -1.58
C GLU A 76 7.80 11.62 -1.40
N ASP A 77 7.41 12.89 -1.32
CA ASP A 77 8.33 14.03 -1.11
C ASP A 77 8.93 14.08 0.29
N ASP A 78 8.49 13.20 1.19
CA ASP A 78 8.86 13.14 2.60
C ASP A 78 8.69 14.50 3.34
N LYS A 79 7.62 15.23 2.97
CA LYS A 79 7.29 16.55 3.53
C LYS A 79 5.81 16.77 3.72
N THR A 80 4.99 16.26 2.81
CA THR A 80 3.55 16.52 2.76
C THR A 80 2.78 15.44 3.54
N PRO A 81 2.20 15.75 4.72
CA PRO A 81 1.36 14.81 5.44
C PRO A 81 0.11 14.43 4.62
N LEU A 82 -0.21 13.15 4.58
CA LEU A 82 -1.43 12.63 3.98
C LEU A 82 -2.53 12.52 5.01
N LYS A 83 -3.77 12.71 4.56
CA LYS A 83 -4.95 12.46 5.38
C LYS A 83 -5.17 10.96 5.50
N PHE A 84 -5.54 10.52 6.70
CA PHE A 84 -5.78 9.10 6.99
C PHE A 84 -6.70 8.94 8.18
N HIS A 85 -7.22 7.74 8.35
CA HIS A 85 -7.83 7.30 9.60
C HIS A 85 -7.50 5.84 9.89
N LEU A 86 -7.67 5.45 11.13
CA LEU A 86 -7.55 4.08 11.60
C LEU A 86 -8.97 3.52 11.75
N GLU A 87 -9.36 2.56 10.93
CA GLU A 87 -10.61 1.83 11.10
C GLU A 87 -10.50 0.94 12.34
N ARG A 88 -9.33 0.34 12.54
CA ARG A 88 -8.99 -0.44 13.73
C ARG A 88 -7.51 -0.29 14.02
N TYR A 89 -7.18 -0.13 15.28
CA TYR A 89 -5.84 -0.30 15.82
C TYR A 89 -5.93 -1.18 17.06
N ASP A 90 -5.17 -2.26 17.09
CA ASP A 90 -5.17 -3.25 18.16
C ASP A 90 -3.70 -3.60 18.46
N GLY A 91 -3.08 -2.80 19.34
CA GLY A 91 -1.68 -2.98 19.72
C GLY A 91 -1.43 -4.29 20.46
N VAL A 92 -2.45 -4.86 21.13
CA VAL A 92 -2.34 -6.13 21.87
C VAL A 92 -2.27 -7.31 20.91
N ASN A 93 -3.13 -7.34 19.89
CA ASN A 93 -3.16 -8.37 18.86
C ASN A 93 -2.27 -8.04 17.66
N GLU A 94 -1.56 -6.90 17.71
CA GLU A 94 -0.61 -6.44 16.70
C GLU A 94 -1.22 -6.40 15.30
N LEU A 95 -2.36 -5.72 15.19
CA LEU A 95 -3.13 -5.58 13.96
C LEU A 95 -3.70 -4.18 13.82
N ALA A 96 -3.50 -3.54 12.65
CA ALA A 96 -4.15 -2.29 12.34
C ALA A 96 -4.57 -2.19 10.87
N PHE A 97 -5.66 -1.44 10.64
CA PHE A 97 -6.17 -1.10 9.32
C PHE A 97 -6.23 0.43 9.21
N ALA A 98 -5.36 0.97 8.36
CA ALA A 98 -5.28 2.40 8.10
C ALA A 98 -5.73 2.72 6.68
N TRP A 99 -6.65 3.66 6.54
CA TRP A 99 -7.09 4.19 5.26
C TRP A 99 -6.37 5.49 4.95
N VAL A 100 -5.60 5.51 3.90
CA VAL A 100 -4.78 6.66 3.50
C VAL A 100 -5.33 7.28 2.23
N HIS A 101 -5.65 8.56 2.27
CA HIS A 101 -6.10 9.31 1.10
C HIS A 101 -4.91 9.69 0.22
N LEU A 102 -4.82 9.08 -0.94
CA LEU A 102 -3.87 9.49 -1.97
C LEU A 102 -4.54 10.51 -2.90
N PRO A 103 -4.02 11.74 -2.99
CA PRO A 103 -4.55 12.72 -3.94
C PRO A 103 -4.47 12.23 -5.38
N LYS A 104 -3.42 11.48 -5.72
CA LYS A 104 -3.20 10.90 -7.04
C LYS A 104 -2.44 9.58 -6.97
N LEU A 105 -2.95 8.58 -7.66
CA LEU A 105 -2.29 7.30 -7.88
C LEU A 105 -1.84 7.22 -9.35
N ALA A 106 -0.54 7.06 -9.58
CA ALA A 106 0.03 6.93 -10.91
C ALA A 106 -0.26 5.55 -11.51
N GLY A 107 -0.68 5.49 -12.77
CA GLY A 107 -0.89 4.23 -13.47
C GLY A 107 0.41 3.58 -13.96
N ASN A 108 0.40 2.25 -14.08
CA ASN A 108 1.52 1.44 -14.60
C ASN A 108 2.88 1.82 -13.99
N ASN A 109 2.94 2.01 -12.68
CA ASN A 109 4.09 2.53 -11.93
C ASN A 109 4.51 1.56 -10.83
N THR A 110 5.81 1.38 -10.62
CA THR A 110 6.41 0.53 -9.58
C THR A 110 7.18 1.32 -8.52
N GLY A 111 7.30 2.64 -8.70
CA GLY A 111 8.17 3.51 -7.90
C GLY A 111 7.42 4.45 -6.96
N GLN A 112 6.13 4.76 -7.23
CA GLN A 112 5.34 5.62 -6.36
C GLN A 112 5.25 5.03 -4.95
N HIS A 113 5.43 5.84 -3.94
CA HIS A 113 5.40 5.38 -2.56
C HIS A 113 4.90 6.46 -1.60
N ILE A 114 4.61 6.04 -0.40
CA ILE A 114 4.34 6.88 0.76
C ILE A 114 5.21 6.43 1.92
N TRP A 115 5.38 7.29 2.90
CA TRP A 115 6.07 6.97 4.14
C TRP A 115 5.07 6.76 5.27
N LEU A 116 5.25 5.69 6.02
CA LEU A 116 4.62 5.46 7.32
C LEU A 116 5.62 5.82 8.41
N TYR A 117 5.26 6.71 9.31
CA TYR A 117 6.05 7.14 10.47
C TYR A 117 5.41 6.65 11.78
N SER A 118 6.24 6.25 12.74
CA SER A 118 5.87 5.84 14.10
C SER A 118 6.99 6.15 15.10
N GLY A 119 6.77 5.89 16.39
CA GLY A 119 7.80 6.03 17.42
C GLY A 119 7.94 7.44 17.99
N ASN A 120 6.84 8.18 18.17
CA ASN A 120 6.81 9.44 18.92
C ASN A 120 5.81 9.33 20.09
N GLU A 121 6.32 9.07 21.30
CA GLU A 121 5.52 8.91 22.51
C GLU A 121 4.67 10.14 22.85
N ALA A 122 5.10 11.34 22.44
CA ALA A 122 4.40 12.60 22.72
C ALA A 122 3.38 12.98 21.63
N ALA A 123 3.24 12.18 20.57
CA ALA A 123 2.38 12.51 19.44
C ALA A 123 0.90 12.57 19.86
N GLN A 124 0.21 13.59 19.36
CA GLN A 124 -1.23 13.69 19.51
C GLN A 124 -1.91 12.92 18.34
N PRO A 125 -3.09 12.31 18.55
CA PRO A 125 -3.82 11.64 17.48
C PRO A 125 -4.06 12.57 16.27
N ALA A 126 -3.79 12.06 15.06
CA ALA A 126 -4.00 12.79 13.81
C ALA A 126 -4.93 12.06 12.83
N ALA A 127 -5.35 10.85 13.18
CA ALA A 127 -6.31 10.08 12.40
C ALA A 127 -7.70 10.73 12.45
N ASP A 128 -8.30 10.96 11.26
CA ASP A 128 -9.63 11.58 11.15
C ASP A 128 -10.35 11.05 9.90
N SER A 129 -11.37 10.21 10.10
CA SER A 129 -12.15 9.64 9.01
C SER A 129 -12.89 10.71 8.20
N LYS A 130 -13.31 11.80 8.85
CA LYS A 130 -14.09 12.86 8.20
C LYS A 130 -13.29 13.67 7.17
N THR A 131 -11.96 13.64 7.25
CA THR A 131 -11.06 14.35 6.33
C THR A 131 -10.30 13.43 5.39
N SER A 132 -10.38 12.10 5.55
CA SER A 132 -9.62 11.13 4.75
C SER A 132 -10.30 10.69 3.46
N TYR A 133 -11.41 11.29 3.11
CA TYR A 133 -12.11 11.09 1.83
C TYR A 133 -12.27 12.42 1.09
N ASP A 134 -12.38 12.35 -0.25
CA ASP A 134 -12.71 13.52 -1.05
C ASP A 134 -14.20 13.90 -0.88
N THR A 135 -14.57 15.10 -1.32
CA THR A 135 -15.94 15.60 -1.19
C THR A 135 -16.94 14.86 -2.07
N ALA A 136 -16.48 14.13 -3.08
CA ALA A 136 -17.34 13.30 -3.93
C ALA A 136 -17.65 11.94 -3.28
N GLN A 137 -16.89 11.52 -2.26
CA GLN A 137 -17.16 10.29 -1.51
C GLN A 137 -18.31 10.58 -0.52
N ALA A 138 -19.52 10.27 -0.93
CA ALA A 138 -20.73 10.65 -0.20
C ALA A 138 -21.08 9.70 0.94
N LEU A 139 -20.56 8.46 0.94
CA LEU A 139 -20.84 7.47 1.96
C LEU A 139 -19.74 6.40 1.97
N VAL A 140 -19.31 6.01 3.17
CA VAL A 140 -18.46 4.84 3.43
C VAL A 140 -18.95 4.14 4.69
N TYR A 141 -19.37 2.89 4.56
CA TYR A 141 -19.67 1.99 5.68
C TYR A 141 -18.60 0.92 5.75
N HIS A 142 -17.75 0.98 6.75
CA HIS A 142 -16.72 -0.03 7.01
C HIS A 142 -17.27 -1.34 7.58
N MET A 143 -18.52 -1.36 8.01
CA MET A 143 -19.19 -2.53 8.60
C MET A 143 -18.50 -3.09 9.86
N SER A 144 -17.69 -2.28 10.52
CA SER A 144 -16.97 -2.63 11.75
C SER A 144 -17.60 -2.01 13.02
N ASP A 145 -18.86 -1.59 12.91
CA ASP A 145 -19.60 -1.00 14.01
C ASP A 145 -19.82 -2.00 15.17
N ALA A 146 -19.79 -1.50 16.40
CA ALA A 146 -20.00 -2.32 17.59
C ALA A 146 -21.46 -2.79 17.79
N GLY A 147 -22.39 -2.33 16.93
CA GLY A 147 -23.81 -2.63 16.95
C GLY A 147 -24.65 -1.48 16.42
N GLY A 148 -25.97 -1.69 16.31
CA GLY A 148 -26.89 -0.70 15.75
C GLY A 148 -26.94 -0.73 14.22
N LEU A 149 -26.96 0.43 13.61
CA LEU A 149 -26.96 0.62 12.15
C LEU A 149 -25.60 1.15 11.68
N PRO A 150 -25.17 0.84 10.45
CA PRO A 150 -23.91 1.32 9.92
C PRO A 150 -23.79 2.85 9.98
N GLN A 151 -22.61 3.32 10.41
CA GLN A 151 -22.27 4.72 10.50
C GLN A 151 -21.39 5.14 9.32
N ASP A 152 -21.68 6.31 8.75
CA ASP A 152 -20.89 6.87 7.65
C ASP A 152 -19.55 7.42 8.16
N ALA A 153 -18.45 6.89 7.65
CA ALA A 153 -17.11 7.34 7.98
C ALA A 153 -16.76 8.71 7.35
N THR A 154 -17.49 9.15 6.31
CA THR A 154 -17.23 10.43 5.62
C THR A 154 -17.74 11.64 6.42
N ALA A 155 -17.34 12.84 6.01
CA ALA A 155 -17.85 14.09 6.60
C ALA A 155 -19.35 14.35 6.33
N HIS A 156 -19.96 13.62 5.39
CA HIS A 156 -21.36 13.83 5.02
C HIS A 156 -22.35 13.31 6.07
N GLY A 157 -21.97 12.27 6.84
CA GLY A 157 -22.78 11.74 7.91
C GLY A 157 -24.07 11.05 7.42
N ASN A 158 -24.06 10.46 6.24
CA ASN A 158 -25.18 9.71 5.66
C ASN A 158 -25.34 8.34 6.32
N ASN A 159 -25.55 8.32 7.64
CA ASN A 159 -25.74 7.10 8.42
C ASN A 159 -26.97 6.32 7.95
N ALA A 160 -26.95 5.01 8.13
CA ALA A 160 -28.12 4.19 7.88
C ALA A 160 -29.28 4.60 8.80
N SER A 161 -30.49 4.73 8.23
CA SER A 161 -31.68 5.13 8.97
C SER A 161 -32.55 3.95 9.42
N GLU A 162 -32.51 2.85 8.66
CA GLU A 162 -33.24 1.62 8.91
C GLU A 162 -32.40 0.42 8.44
N GLY A 163 -32.65 -0.76 8.99
CA GLY A 163 -32.01 -1.96 8.48
C GLY A 163 -32.15 -3.19 9.36
N SER A 164 -31.95 -4.33 8.70
CA SER A 164 -31.83 -5.65 9.34
C SER A 164 -30.44 -6.21 9.06
N ILE A 165 -29.49 -5.85 9.91
CA ILE A 165 -28.08 -6.23 9.80
C ILE A 165 -27.55 -6.59 11.19
N SER A 166 -26.64 -7.54 11.26
CA SER A 166 -25.81 -7.80 12.44
C SER A 166 -24.35 -7.72 12.03
N PHE A 167 -23.46 -7.44 12.98
CA PHE A 167 -22.03 -7.33 12.69
C PHE A 167 -21.29 -8.59 13.15
N VAL A 168 -20.31 -9.01 12.33
CA VAL A 168 -19.39 -10.10 12.65
C VAL A 168 -17.98 -9.53 12.83
N PRO A 169 -17.19 -10.02 13.81
CA PRO A 169 -15.89 -9.42 14.14
C PRO A 169 -14.77 -9.71 13.13
N ALA A 170 -15.02 -10.64 12.20
CA ALA A 170 -14.05 -11.07 11.18
C ALA A 170 -14.68 -10.94 9.79
N GLY A 171 -14.44 -9.79 9.14
CA GLY A 171 -14.82 -9.50 7.78
C GLY A 171 -13.67 -9.72 6.79
N LEU A 172 -13.77 -9.05 5.66
CA LEU A 172 -12.65 -8.90 4.71
C LEU A 172 -11.62 -7.94 5.30
N ILE A 173 -12.12 -6.85 5.91
CA ILE A 173 -11.34 -5.81 6.59
C ILE A 173 -11.99 -5.60 7.96
N ALA A 174 -11.23 -5.76 9.04
CA ALA A 174 -11.73 -5.69 10.41
C ALA A 174 -13.03 -6.50 10.64
N GLY A 175 -14.20 -5.86 10.64
CA GLY A 175 -15.51 -6.48 10.77
C GLY A 175 -16.25 -6.61 9.45
N ALA A 176 -17.46 -7.18 9.48
CA ALA A 176 -18.39 -7.18 8.34
C ALA A 176 -19.86 -7.14 8.80
N GLY A 177 -20.73 -6.66 7.95
CA GLY A 177 -22.17 -6.73 8.12
C GLY A 177 -22.72 -8.07 7.63
N ARG A 178 -23.54 -8.74 8.45
CA ARG A 178 -24.24 -9.96 8.07
C ARG A 178 -25.70 -9.66 7.77
N LEU A 179 -26.11 -9.99 6.54
CA LEU A 179 -27.45 -9.82 6.01
C LEU A 179 -28.19 -11.17 5.96
N ASN A 180 -29.47 -11.14 6.26
CA ASN A 180 -30.32 -12.33 6.32
C ASN A 180 -31.41 -12.38 5.22
N GLY A 181 -31.40 -11.44 4.28
CA GLY A 181 -32.36 -11.33 3.19
C GLY A 181 -33.65 -10.58 3.56
N ASN A 182 -33.71 -9.95 4.73
CA ASN A 182 -34.91 -9.28 5.24
C ASN A 182 -34.78 -7.74 5.16
N GLY A 183 -34.76 -7.18 3.95
CA GLY A 183 -34.85 -5.74 3.73
C GLY A 183 -33.55 -4.96 3.67
N GLY A 184 -32.42 -5.55 4.14
CA GLY A 184 -31.10 -4.92 4.07
C GLY A 184 -30.99 -3.64 4.90
N ILE A 185 -30.29 -2.65 4.37
CA ILE A 185 -29.99 -1.34 4.98
C ILE A 185 -30.62 -0.25 4.11
N VAL A 186 -31.31 0.71 4.72
CA VAL A 186 -31.85 1.90 4.06
C VAL A 186 -31.07 3.12 4.53
N THR A 187 -30.68 3.96 3.58
CA THR A 187 -30.03 5.25 3.86
C THR A 187 -30.50 6.31 2.86
N SER A 188 -30.25 7.56 3.18
CA SER A 188 -30.57 8.69 2.32
C SER A 188 -29.33 9.54 2.08
N VAL A 189 -28.99 9.76 0.82
CA VAL A 189 -27.88 10.60 0.35
C VAL A 189 -28.49 11.72 -0.50
N ALA A 190 -28.68 12.89 0.08
CA ALA A 190 -29.37 14.00 -0.58
C ALA A 190 -28.73 14.41 -1.91
N ALA A 191 -27.41 14.29 -2.04
CA ALA A 191 -26.67 14.61 -3.27
C ALA A 191 -26.98 13.68 -4.45
N LEU A 192 -27.68 12.55 -4.22
CA LEU A 192 -28.11 11.64 -5.29
C LEU A 192 -29.49 11.98 -5.84
N GLN A 193 -30.25 12.89 -5.21
CA GLN A 193 -31.57 13.24 -5.71
C GLN A 193 -31.47 13.77 -7.14
N ASP A 194 -32.15 13.09 -8.07
CA ASP A 194 -32.15 13.37 -9.51
C ASP A 194 -30.76 13.30 -10.19
N ALA A 195 -29.77 12.67 -9.54
CA ALA A 195 -28.42 12.52 -10.09
C ALA A 195 -28.43 11.52 -11.26
N GLY A 196 -27.80 11.92 -12.37
CA GLY A 196 -27.52 11.06 -13.53
C GLY A 196 -26.17 10.37 -13.48
N GLN A 197 -25.39 10.59 -12.41
CA GLN A 197 -24.07 10.01 -12.25
C GLN A 197 -23.75 9.69 -10.80
N PHE A 198 -23.13 8.54 -10.56
CA PHE A 198 -22.60 8.12 -9.26
C PHE A 198 -21.76 6.86 -9.44
N THR A 199 -21.04 6.44 -8.40
CA THR A 199 -20.38 5.13 -8.34
C THR A 199 -20.71 4.49 -7.01
N PHE A 200 -21.20 3.26 -7.05
CA PHE A 200 -21.41 2.39 -5.89
C PHE A 200 -20.40 1.26 -5.91
N SER A 201 -19.90 0.86 -4.77
CA SER A 201 -19.12 -0.38 -4.63
C SER A 201 -19.34 -1.02 -3.27
N ALA A 202 -19.16 -2.33 -3.22
CA ALA A 202 -19.17 -3.11 -1.98
C ALA A 202 -18.42 -4.43 -2.17
N TRP A 203 -17.89 -4.96 -1.09
CA TRP A 203 -17.51 -6.37 -1.02
C TRP A 203 -18.69 -7.17 -0.52
N ILE A 204 -18.97 -8.28 -1.18
CA ILE A 204 -20.04 -9.21 -0.79
C ILE A 204 -19.50 -10.64 -0.72
N LYS A 205 -20.02 -11.42 0.23
CA LYS A 205 -19.78 -12.85 0.36
C LYS A 205 -21.12 -13.55 0.43
N PRO A 206 -21.73 -13.82 -0.74
CA PRO A 206 -23.08 -14.37 -0.82
C PRO A 206 -23.10 -15.82 -0.36
N GLU A 207 -24.11 -16.17 0.46
CA GLU A 207 -24.39 -17.57 0.86
C GLU A 207 -25.44 -18.20 -0.04
N LYS A 208 -26.27 -17.37 -0.72
CA LYS A 208 -27.28 -17.80 -1.67
C LYS A 208 -27.03 -17.20 -3.05
N PRO A 209 -27.42 -17.91 -4.12
CA PRO A 209 -27.18 -17.45 -5.48
C PRO A 209 -28.04 -16.27 -5.92
N ASP A 210 -29.12 -15.97 -5.17
CA ASP A 210 -30.07 -14.91 -5.49
C ASP A 210 -30.13 -13.89 -4.38
N GLY A 211 -30.15 -12.60 -4.73
CA GLY A 211 -30.29 -11.52 -3.76
C GLY A 211 -30.05 -10.14 -4.35
N GLU A 212 -30.80 -9.15 -3.87
CA GLU A 212 -30.59 -7.75 -4.22
C GLU A 212 -29.42 -7.16 -3.42
N ILE A 213 -28.47 -6.55 -4.11
CA ILE A 213 -27.28 -5.91 -3.54
C ILE A 213 -27.53 -4.41 -3.35
N LEU A 214 -28.11 -3.77 -4.38
CA LEU A 214 -28.42 -2.34 -4.39
C LEU A 214 -29.74 -2.09 -5.09
N ALA A 215 -30.57 -1.20 -4.53
CA ALA A 215 -31.67 -0.58 -5.23
C ALA A 215 -31.67 0.94 -5.00
N ILE A 216 -31.80 1.71 -6.09
CA ILE A 216 -31.82 3.17 -6.09
C ILE A 216 -32.69 3.68 -7.24
N GLY A 217 -33.84 4.31 -6.93
CA GLY A 217 -34.83 4.65 -7.95
C GLY A 217 -35.29 3.41 -8.74
N GLY A 218 -35.24 3.49 -10.07
CA GLY A 218 -35.59 2.37 -10.95
C GLY A 218 -34.46 1.43 -11.26
N LEU A 219 -33.24 1.63 -10.65
CA LEU A 219 -32.05 0.83 -10.85
C LEU A 219 -31.89 -0.19 -9.75
N SER A 220 -31.54 -1.43 -10.12
CA SER A 220 -31.09 -2.45 -9.17
C SER A 220 -29.86 -3.20 -9.66
N LEU A 221 -29.03 -3.61 -8.72
CA LEU A 221 -27.94 -4.59 -8.87
C LEU A 221 -28.31 -5.80 -8.03
N SER A 222 -28.40 -6.98 -8.65
CA SER A 222 -28.81 -8.21 -7.96
C SER A 222 -27.99 -9.40 -8.43
N LEU A 223 -27.97 -10.45 -7.62
CA LEU A 223 -27.53 -11.78 -8.04
C LEU A 223 -28.76 -12.57 -8.53
N VAL A 224 -28.65 -13.22 -9.67
CA VAL A 224 -29.66 -14.15 -10.23
C VAL A 224 -28.91 -15.43 -10.63
N ALA A 225 -29.17 -16.52 -9.93
CA ALA A 225 -28.44 -17.76 -10.06
C ALA A 225 -26.89 -17.57 -9.94
N GLY A 226 -26.48 -16.70 -9.03
CA GLY A 226 -25.07 -16.32 -8.79
C GLY A 226 -24.49 -15.31 -9.80
N VAL A 227 -25.21 -14.96 -10.85
CA VAL A 227 -24.76 -14.00 -11.87
C VAL A 227 -25.16 -12.58 -11.47
N PRO A 228 -24.21 -11.63 -11.38
CA PRO A 228 -24.52 -10.21 -11.18
C PRO A 228 -25.32 -9.62 -12.36
N VAL A 229 -26.44 -8.99 -12.07
CA VAL A 229 -27.41 -8.44 -13.04
C VAL A 229 -27.72 -7.00 -12.70
N LEU A 230 -27.58 -6.11 -13.68
CA LEU A 230 -28.08 -4.73 -13.65
C LEU A 230 -29.46 -4.70 -14.28
N THR A 231 -30.41 -4.03 -13.60
CA THR A 231 -31.73 -3.76 -14.16
C THR A 231 -32.04 -2.26 -13.99
N LEU A 232 -32.42 -1.60 -15.08
CA LEU A 232 -32.92 -0.24 -15.03
C LEU A 232 -34.29 -0.15 -15.77
N ASN A 233 -35.36 0.16 -15.05
CA ASN A 233 -36.71 0.29 -15.62
C ASN A 233 -37.11 -0.89 -16.52
N GLY A 234 -36.70 -2.11 -16.17
CA GLY A 234 -37.00 -3.34 -16.89
C GLY A 234 -35.97 -3.72 -17.99
N ALA A 235 -35.06 -2.84 -18.37
CA ALA A 235 -33.92 -3.21 -19.22
C ALA A 235 -32.84 -3.88 -18.37
N GLU A 236 -32.25 -4.97 -18.86
CA GLU A 236 -31.26 -5.75 -18.13
C GLU A 236 -29.91 -5.86 -18.87
N SER A 237 -28.84 -5.94 -18.10
CA SER A 237 -27.53 -6.40 -18.56
C SER A 237 -26.90 -7.30 -17.49
N ARG A 238 -26.29 -8.41 -17.92
CA ARG A 238 -25.78 -9.46 -17.02
C ARG A 238 -24.28 -9.65 -17.19
N ALA A 239 -23.59 -9.94 -16.10
CA ALA A 239 -22.23 -10.41 -16.15
C ALA A 239 -22.17 -11.76 -16.92
N THR A 240 -21.02 -12.05 -17.51
CA THR A 240 -20.81 -13.28 -18.31
C THR A 240 -20.62 -14.53 -17.46
N ALA A 241 -20.30 -14.37 -16.18
CA ALA A 241 -20.05 -15.48 -15.26
C ALA A 241 -20.70 -15.24 -13.89
N ALA A 242 -21.07 -16.34 -13.23
CA ALA A 242 -21.50 -16.32 -11.85
C ALA A 242 -20.30 -16.08 -10.91
N ILE A 243 -20.53 -15.42 -9.80
CA ILE A 243 -19.59 -15.33 -8.68
C ILE A 243 -19.78 -16.53 -7.75
N SER A 244 -18.71 -16.91 -7.03
CA SER A 244 -18.76 -18.07 -6.14
C SER A 244 -19.45 -17.74 -4.82
N ALA A 245 -20.25 -18.67 -4.32
CA ALA A 245 -20.82 -18.54 -2.98
C ALA A 245 -19.74 -18.72 -1.90
N ASN A 246 -19.96 -18.11 -0.71
CA ASN A 246 -19.08 -18.17 0.45
C ASN A 246 -17.65 -17.67 0.20
N SER A 247 -17.46 -16.84 -0.84
CA SER A 247 -16.20 -16.16 -1.15
C SER A 247 -16.43 -14.67 -1.28
N TRP A 248 -15.44 -13.87 -0.90
CA TRP A 248 -15.51 -12.42 -1.08
C TRP A 248 -15.33 -12.04 -2.54
N HIS A 249 -16.25 -11.22 -3.04
CA HIS A 249 -16.21 -10.61 -4.36
C HIS A 249 -16.49 -9.13 -4.25
N HIS A 250 -15.71 -8.33 -4.98
CA HIS A 250 -15.98 -6.91 -5.12
C HIS A 250 -16.97 -6.68 -6.25
N VAL A 251 -18.04 -5.98 -5.98
CA VAL A 251 -18.99 -5.52 -6.98
C VAL A 251 -19.02 -4.01 -7.01
N ALA A 252 -18.93 -3.42 -8.21
CA ALA A 252 -19.04 -1.98 -8.37
C ALA A 252 -19.89 -1.64 -9.58
N LEU A 253 -20.64 -0.55 -9.44
CA LEU A 253 -21.47 0.04 -10.47
C LEU A 253 -21.05 1.48 -10.68
N SER A 254 -20.51 1.80 -11.86
CA SER A 254 -20.24 3.15 -12.31
C SER A 254 -21.41 3.61 -13.20
N ALA A 255 -22.13 4.63 -12.75
CA ALA A 255 -23.31 5.16 -13.41
C ALA A 255 -23.01 6.53 -14.01
N GLY A 256 -23.34 6.71 -15.29
CA GLY A 256 -23.16 7.94 -16.05
C GLY A 256 -23.95 7.88 -17.33
N GLN A 257 -23.34 8.19 -18.49
CA GLN A 257 -23.99 8.00 -19.79
C GLN A 257 -24.38 6.54 -20.05
N ASN A 258 -23.62 5.62 -19.46
CA ASN A 258 -23.90 4.19 -19.41
C ASN A 258 -23.77 3.71 -17.97
N LEU A 259 -24.40 2.60 -17.67
CA LEU A 259 -24.20 1.83 -16.45
C LEU A 259 -23.14 0.78 -16.73
N VAL A 260 -22.04 0.78 -16.00
CA VAL A 260 -20.95 -0.19 -16.15
C VAL A 260 -20.79 -0.97 -14.85
N LEU A 261 -21.01 -2.27 -14.93
CA LEU A 261 -20.83 -3.21 -13.82
C LEU A 261 -19.39 -3.75 -13.83
N TYR A 262 -18.77 -3.73 -12.67
CA TYR A 262 -17.46 -4.37 -12.43
C TYR A 262 -17.60 -5.48 -11.39
N VAL A 263 -16.89 -6.56 -11.62
CA VAL A 263 -16.74 -7.67 -10.68
C VAL A 263 -15.25 -7.93 -10.50
N ASP A 264 -14.79 -7.94 -9.26
CA ASP A 264 -13.38 -8.12 -8.90
C ASP A 264 -12.44 -7.21 -9.72
N GLY A 265 -12.81 -5.92 -9.83
CA GLY A 265 -12.06 -4.88 -10.54
C GLY A 265 -12.15 -4.93 -12.07
N LYS A 266 -12.85 -5.90 -12.66
CA LYS A 266 -12.96 -6.06 -14.11
C LYS A 266 -14.36 -5.75 -14.61
N GLN A 267 -14.46 -5.06 -15.74
CA GLN A 267 -15.75 -4.81 -16.38
C GLN A 267 -16.45 -6.13 -16.73
N ALA A 268 -17.66 -6.30 -16.24
CA ALA A 268 -18.44 -7.52 -16.37
C ALA A 268 -19.70 -7.36 -17.24
N ALA A 269 -20.34 -6.18 -17.21
CA ALA A 269 -21.49 -5.88 -18.03
C ALA A 269 -21.62 -4.37 -18.28
N THR A 270 -22.38 -3.99 -19.32
CA THR A 270 -22.71 -2.60 -19.64
C THR A 270 -24.16 -2.50 -20.07
N LEU A 271 -24.89 -1.53 -19.54
CA LEU A 271 -26.23 -1.18 -19.98
C LEU A 271 -26.21 0.26 -20.51
N ALA A 272 -26.55 0.43 -21.79
CA ALA A 272 -26.58 1.74 -22.46
C ALA A 272 -27.85 2.50 -22.02
N ALA A 273 -27.81 3.06 -20.81
CA ALA A 273 -28.86 3.84 -20.21
C ALA A 273 -28.31 4.75 -19.12
N THR A 274 -28.90 5.95 -18.97
CA THR A 274 -28.59 6.88 -17.89
C THR A 274 -29.62 6.72 -16.78
N PRO A 275 -29.21 6.47 -15.53
CA PRO A 275 -30.16 6.39 -14.42
C PRO A 275 -30.62 7.76 -13.99
N THR A 276 -31.75 7.81 -13.31
CA THR A 276 -32.17 8.94 -12.46
C THR A 276 -32.20 8.40 -11.04
N ALA A 277 -31.22 8.74 -10.26
CA ALA A 277 -31.11 8.28 -8.88
C ALA A 277 -32.10 8.99 -7.98
N THR A 278 -32.44 8.38 -6.86
CA THR A 278 -33.22 8.99 -5.77
C THR A 278 -32.30 9.19 -4.57
N ALA A 279 -32.62 10.10 -3.67
CA ALA A 279 -31.88 10.28 -2.43
C ALA A 279 -31.89 9.00 -1.58
N SER A 280 -33.04 8.30 -1.53
CA SER A 280 -33.14 7.03 -0.78
C SER A 280 -32.64 5.87 -1.59
N LEU A 281 -31.79 5.03 -0.95
CA LEU A 281 -31.27 3.80 -1.52
C LEU A 281 -31.35 2.67 -0.49
N ARG A 282 -31.44 1.43 -1.01
CA ARG A 282 -31.42 0.22 -0.20
C ARG A 282 -30.21 -0.63 -0.61
N ILE A 283 -29.47 -1.11 0.39
CA ILE A 283 -28.28 -1.92 0.25
C ILE A 283 -28.53 -3.29 0.85
N GLY A 284 -28.27 -4.36 0.10
CA GLY A 284 -28.39 -5.73 0.58
C GLY A 284 -29.83 -6.21 0.80
N GLY A 285 -30.81 -5.69 0.04
CA GLY A 285 -32.26 -5.87 0.28
C GLY A 285 -32.69 -7.30 0.52
N THR A 286 -32.39 -8.22 -0.38
CA THR A 286 -32.67 -9.67 -0.24
C THR A 286 -31.40 -10.50 -0.26
N LEU A 287 -30.22 -9.88 -0.17
CA LEU A 287 -28.95 -10.59 -0.08
C LEU A 287 -28.86 -11.38 1.24
N VAL A 288 -28.46 -12.64 1.15
CA VAL A 288 -28.10 -13.48 2.30
C VAL A 288 -26.61 -13.73 2.25
N GLY A 289 -25.89 -13.29 3.29
CA GLY A 289 -24.44 -13.39 3.34
C GLY A 289 -23.80 -12.23 4.10
N GLU A 290 -22.53 -11.99 3.83
CA GLU A 290 -21.77 -10.91 4.45
C GLU A 290 -21.54 -9.78 3.42
N ILE A 291 -21.48 -8.54 3.93
CA ILE A 291 -21.18 -7.32 3.17
C ILE A 291 -20.14 -6.50 3.92
N ASP A 292 -19.21 -5.89 3.18
CA ASP A 292 -18.13 -5.10 3.74
C ASP A 292 -17.78 -3.93 2.81
N GLU A 293 -17.18 -2.88 3.31
CA GLU A 293 -16.69 -1.72 2.57
C GLU A 293 -17.69 -1.16 1.55
N VAL A 294 -18.90 -0.84 2.02
CA VAL A 294 -19.90 -0.19 1.16
C VAL A 294 -19.52 1.26 0.93
N GLN A 295 -19.34 1.62 -0.33
CA GLN A 295 -18.93 2.97 -0.72
C GLN A 295 -19.85 3.55 -1.80
N LEU A 296 -20.06 4.86 -1.73
CA LEU A 296 -20.82 5.62 -2.72
C LEU A 296 -20.16 6.96 -3.01
N SER A 297 -19.86 7.20 -4.29
CA SER A 297 -19.37 8.49 -4.78
C SER A 297 -20.43 9.16 -5.66
N THR A 298 -20.50 10.49 -5.62
CA THR A 298 -21.41 11.30 -6.48
C THR A 298 -20.85 11.53 -7.89
N VAL A 299 -19.72 10.93 -8.21
CA VAL A 299 -19.05 11.01 -9.52
C VAL A 299 -18.87 9.64 -10.14
N VAL A 300 -18.61 9.61 -11.45
CA VAL A 300 -18.20 8.40 -12.17
C VAL A 300 -16.73 8.14 -11.85
N ARG A 301 -16.44 7.10 -11.07
CA ARG A 301 -15.05 6.63 -10.84
C ARG A 301 -14.59 5.79 -12.04
N THR A 302 -13.32 5.91 -12.39
CA THR A 302 -12.73 5.19 -13.52
C THR A 302 -12.56 3.69 -13.21
N ALA A 303 -12.37 2.88 -14.25
CA ALA A 303 -12.03 1.46 -14.10
C ALA A 303 -10.73 1.27 -13.30
N ASP A 304 -9.73 2.14 -13.51
CA ASP A 304 -8.47 2.11 -12.78
C ASP A 304 -8.64 2.44 -11.29
N TRP A 305 -9.53 3.38 -10.97
CA TRP A 305 -9.88 3.67 -9.57
C TRP A 305 -10.51 2.44 -8.89
N ILE A 306 -11.47 1.79 -9.58
CA ILE A 306 -12.14 0.58 -9.07
C ILE A 306 -11.13 -0.57 -8.92
N ALA A 307 -10.25 -0.77 -9.89
CA ALA A 307 -9.20 -1.78 -9.81
C ALA A 307 -8.23 -1.52 -8.64
N ALA A 308 -7.86 -0.25 -8.41
CA ALA A 308 -7.03 0.14 -7.27
C ALA A 308 -7.70 -0.18 -5.92
N GLN A 309 -9.04 0.02 -5.80
CA GLN A 309 -9.78 -0.37 -4.60
C GLN A 309 -9.69 -1.88 -4.36
N VAL A 310 -9.94 -2.69 -5.39
CA VAL A 310 -9.88 -4.16 -5.28
C VAL A 310 -8.47 -4.61 -4.87
N GLU A 311 -7.44 -4.03 -5.47
CA GLU A 311 -6.04 -4.42 -5.23
C GLU A 311 -5.45 -3.87 -3.93
N SER A 312 -6.07 -2.85 -3.31
CA SER A 312 -5.69 -2.41 -1.97
C SER A 312 -6.46 -3.12 -0.86
N GLN A 313 -7.75 -3.40 -1.10
CA GLN A 313 -8.67 -3.97 -0.11
C GLN A 313 -8.65 -5.51 -0.09
N GLY A 314 -8.38 -6.16 -1.22
CA GLY A 314 -8.37 -7.61 -1.32
C GLY A 314 -7.26 -8.27 -0.48
N GLN A 315 -7.52 -9.47 0.04
CA GLN A 315 -6.54 -10.22 0.85
C GLN A 315 -5.28 -10.60 0.05
N THR A 316 -5.40 -10.74 -1.25
CA THR A 316 -4.31 -11.08 -2.19
C THR A 316 -3.91 -9.89 -3.06
N GLY A 317 -4.30 -8.69 -2.66
CA GLY A 317 -4.03 -7.46 -3.38
C GLY A 317 -2.53 -7.19 -3.54
N LYS A 318 -2.16 -6.60 -4.67
CA LYS A 318 -0.76 -6.39 -5.07
C LYS A 318 -0.34 -4.92 -5.07
N LEU A 319 -1.27 -4.02 -4.75
CA LEU A 319 -1.01 -2.59 -4.82
C LEU A 319 -0.01 -2.14 -3.75
N VAL A 320 -0.14 -2.65 -2.52
CA VAL A 320 0.62 -2.18 -1.36
C VAL A 320 1.76 -3.14 -1.05
N LYS A 321 3.00 -2.63 -1.04
CA LYS A 321 4.21 -3.37 -0.70
C LYS A 321 4.98 -2.65 0.40
N TYR A 322 5.39 -3.39 1.42
CA TYR A 322 6.10 -2.86 2.58
C TYR A 322 7.61 -2.98 2.38
N GLY A 323 8.34 -1.89 2.66
CA GLY A 323 9.79 -1.87 2.72
C GLY A 323 10.31 -2.22 4.12
N GLU A 324 11.61 -2.12 4.31
CA GLU A 324 12.28 -2.27 5.60
C GLU A 324 11.98 -1.08 6.52
N ASP A 325 12.12 -1.30 7.83
CA ASP A 325 12.06 -0.24 8.82
C ASP A 325 13.34 0.58 8.80
N GLU A 326 13.21 1.90 8.79
CA GLU A 326 14.30 2.85 8.98
C GLU A 326 14.11 3.53 10.35
N THR A 327 15.18 3.61 11.15
CA THR A 327 15.13 4.25 12.47
C THR A 327 16.10 5.41 12.56
N THR A 328 15.76 6.45 13.36
CA THR A 328 16.63 7.61 13.61
C THR A 328 17.78 7.28 14.55
N ASP A 329 17.81 6.12 15.18
CA ASP A 329 18.89 5.69 16.06
C ASP A 329 20.23 5.52 15.32
N THR A 330 20.60 6.59 14.63
CA THR A 330 21.99 6.82 14.21
C THR A 330 22.91 7.13 15.40
N SER A 331 22.37 7.41 16.60
CA SER A 331 23.15 7.54 17.84
C SER A 331 23.51 6.19 18.44
N GLN A 332 22.81 5.12 18.10
CA GLN A 332 23.27 3.76 18.13
C GLN A 332 23.33 3.28 16.68
N GLY A 333 24.30 3.76 15.93
CA GLY A 333 24.86 3.02 14.81
C GLY A 333 25.42 1.69 15.33
N THR A 334 24.61 0.93 16.02
CA THR A 334 24.70 -0.51 16.12
C THR A 334 24.27 -1.04 14.76
N SER A 335 25.06 -0.62 13.75
CA SER A 335 25.15 -1.37 12.51
C SER A 335 24.96 -2.83 12.90
N TYR A 336 24.24 -3.62 12.12
CA TYR A 336 24.21 -5.09 12.26
C TYR A 336 25.61 -5.64 12.57
N PHE A 337 26.63 -4.94 12.11
CA PHE A 337 28.04 -5.15 12.44
C PHE A 337 28.33 -4.97 13.94
N THR A 338 27.84 -3.93 14.61
CA THR A 338 28.12 -3.70 16.05
C THR A 338 27.32 -4.67 16.92
N THR A 339 26.03 -4.92 16.58
CA THR A 339 25.20 -5.93 17.27
C THR A 339 25.78 -7.33 17.07
N THR A 340 26.24 -7.66 15.85
CA THR A 340 26.95 -8.93 15.57
C THR A 340 28.24 -9.02 16.37
N MET A 341 29.04 -7.93 16.44
CA MET A 341 30.29 -7.90 17.21
C MET A 341 30.09 -8.02 18.72
N GLN A 342 29.00 -7.44 19.28
CA GLN A 342 28.66 -7.56 20.69
C GLN A 342 28.23 -8.99 21.06
N ASN A 343 27.62 -9.73 20.13
CA ASN A 343 27.15 -11.10 20.31
C ASN A 343 28.15 -12.16 19.86
N VAL A 344 29.35 -11.76 19.42
CA VAL A 344 30.41 -12.71 19.06
C VAL A 344 30.95 -13.40 20.31
N THR A 345 30.89 -14.73 20.32
CA THR A 345 31.51 -15.56 21.39
C THR A 345 33.02 -15.39 21.44
N VAL A 346 33.65 -15.75 22.55
CA VAL A 346 35.11 -15.59 22.75
C VAL A 346 35.91 -16.32 21.65
N ASP A 347 35.47 -17.50 21.25
CA ASP A 347 36.05 -18.28 20.14
C ASP A 347 35.90 -17.57 18.79
N GLY A 348 34.78 -16.88 18.54
CA GLY A 348 34.57 -16.03 17.38
C GLY A 348 35.58 -14.88 17.33
N TRP A 349 35.87 -14.23 18.46
CA TRP A 349 36.91 -13.19 18.55
C TRP A 349 38.31 -13.71 18.22
N VAL A 350 38.64 -14.93 18.67
CA VAL A 350 39.93 -15.58 18.32
C VAL A 350 40.04 -15.77 16.81
N VAL A 351 38.97 -16.24 16.16
CA VAL A 351 38.95 -16.43 14.69
C VAL A 351 39.11 -15.10 13.95
N ILE A 352 38.38 -14.06 14.38
CA ILE A 352 38.47 -12.71 13.80
C ILE A 352 39.89 -12.15 13.93
N ALA A 353 40.52 -12.32 15.10
CA ALA A 353 41.89 -11.87 15.31
C ALA A 353 42.91 -12.59 14.38
N ILE A 354 42.78 -13.91 14.20
CA ILE A 354 43.60 -14.70 13.28
C ILE A 354 43.41 -14.20 11.84
N LEU A 355 42.17 -14.01 11.40
CA LEU A 355 41.85 -13.51 10.05
C LEU A 355 42.41 -12.10 9.82
N ALA A 356 42.33 -11.21 10.81
CA ALA A 356 42.91 -9.88 10.74
C ALA A 356 44.45 -9.93 10.58
N ILE A 357 45.14 -10.79 11.33
CA ILE A 357 46.58 -10.98 11.19
C ILE A 357 46.93 -11.52 9.80
N MET A 358 46.18 -12.52 9.31
CA MET A 358 46.38 -13.07 7.95
C MET A 358 46.16 -12.00 6.87
N PHE A 359 45.17 -11.15 7.05
CA PHE A 359 44.88 -10.04 6.14
C PHE A 359 46.05 -9.03 6.08
N VAL A 360 46.63 -8.65 7.23
CA VAL A 360 47.78 -7.75 7.30
C VAL A 360 48.98 -8.39 6.62
N ILE A 361 49.27 -9.69 6.86
CA ILE A 361 50.34 -10.42 6.19
C ILE A 361 50.12 -10.46 4.67
N SER A 362 48.91 -10.71 4.22
CA SER A 362 48.57 -10.75 2.80
C SER A 362 48.81 -9.39 2.13
N LEU A 363 48.39 -8.30 2.76
CA LEU A 363 48.65 -6.93 2.27
C LEU A 363 50.17 -6.66 2.19
N TRP A 364 50.93 -7.05 3.22
CA TRP A 364 52.38 -6.86 3.22
C TRP A 364 53.05 -7.64 2.09
N VAL A 365 52.68 -8.91 1.89
CA VAL A 365 53.20 -9.73 0.78
C VAL A 365 52.85 -9.12 -0.57
N MET A 366 51.62 -8.59 -0.73
CA MET A 366 51.18 -7.92 -1.98
C MET A 366 52.02 -6.68 -2.26
N VAL A 367 52.28 -5.84 -1.25
CA VAL A 367 53.13 -4.65 -1.38
C VAL A 367 54.57 -5.03 -1.71
N MET A 368 55.15 -6.03 -1.01
CA MET A 368 56.52 -6.52 -1.28
C MET A 368 56.64 -7.06 -2.71
N LYS A 369 55.65 -7.85 -3.20
CA LYS A 369 55.61 -8.34 -4.57
C LYS A 369 55.49 -7.18 -5.59
N ALA A 370 54.70 -6.17 -5.34
CA ALA A 370 54.59 -5.00 -6.20
C ALA A 370 55.93 -4.25 -6.32
N PHE A 371 56.65 -4.05 -5.20
CA PHE A 371 58.01 -3.48 -5.22
C PHE A 371 59.00 -4.35 -5.96
N PHE A 372 58.98 -5.67 -5.76
CA PHE A 372 59.86 -6.61 -6.42
C PHE A 372 59.65 -6.62 -7.93
N LEU A 373 58.37 -6.69 -8.39
CA LEU A 373 58.05 -6.64 -9.82
C LEU A 373 58.47 -5.31 -10.45
N GLY A 374 58.26 -4.18 -9.79
CA GLY A 374 58.70 -2.87 -10.27
C GLY A 374 60.21 -2.79 -10.41
N LYS A 375 60.99 -3.42 -9.47
CA LYS A 375 62.44 -3.50 -9.54
C LYS A 375 62.90 -4.39 -10.71
N MET A 376 62.27 -5.56 -10.91
CA MET A 376 62.53 -6.45 -12.03
C MET A 376 62.22 -5.80 -13.38
N GLN A 377 61.12 -5.12 -13.50
CA GLN A 377 60.73 -4.40 -14.74
C GLN A 377 61.80 -3.37 -15.09
N LYS A 378 62.22 -2.55 -14.12
CA LYS A 378 63.26 -1.55 -14.33
C LYS A 378 64.62 -2.19 -14.73
N ALA A 379 65.01 -3.33 -14.13
CA ALA A 379 66.22 -4.06 -14.49
C ALA A 379 66.12 -4.64 -15.92
N ASN A 380 64.97 -5.18 -16.31
CA ASN A 380 64.74 -5.70 -17.66
C ASN A 380 64.77 -4.59 -18.71
N GLU A 381 64.21 -3.40 -18.42
CA GLU A 381 64.27 -2.24 -19.31
C GLU A 381 65.73 -1.82 -19.53
N THR A 382 66.55 -1.70 -18.45
CA THR A 382 67.96 -1.37 -18.52
C THR A 382 68.74 -2.43 -19.33
N PHE A 383 68.48 -3.73 -19.08
CA PHE A 383 69.12 -4.83 -19.82
C PHE A 383 68.73 -4.76 -21.33
N ALA A 384 67.50 -4.54 -21.67
CA ALA A 384 67.03 -4.41 -23.06
C ALA A 384 67.69 -3.24 -23.80
N GLU A 385 67.87 -2.09 -23.10
CA GLU A 385 68.57 -0.94 -23.65
C GLU A 385 70.06 -1.23 -23.92
N GLU A 386 70.79 -1.87 -22.94
CA GLU A 386 72.21 -2.23 -23.07
C GLU A 386 72.40 -3.29 -24.14
N PHE A 387 71.54 -4.30 -24.20
CA PHE A 387 71.60 -5.35 -25.23
C PHE A 387 71.32 -4.76 -26.62
N GLY A 388 70.41 -3.83 -26.74
CA GLY A 388 70.15 -3.13 -28.00
C GLY A 388 71.27 -2.23 -28.47
N LYS A 389 72.10 -1.68 -27.55
CA LYS A 389 73.34 -0.94 -27.88
C LYS A 389 74.42 -1.88 -28.37
N MET A 390 74.60 -3.03 -27.69
CA MET A 390 75.64 -4.05 -28.04
C MET A 390 75.34 -4.71 -29.40
N SER A 391 74.09 -5.04 -29.64
CA SER A 391 73.60 -5.61 -30.93
C SER A 391 73.84 -4.67 -32.11
N ARG A 392 73.66 -3.36 -31.92
CA ARG A 392 73.97 -2.37 -32.96
C ARG A 392 75.48 -2.18 -33.22
N GLY A 393 76.31 -2.28 -32.20
CA GLY A 393 77.76 -2.21 -32.31
C GLY A 393 78.46 -3.46 -32.92
N LEU A 394 77.70 -4.58 -33.04
CA LEU A 394 78.20 -5.82 -33.72
C LEU A 394 77.79 -5.88 -35.20
N SER A 395 76.99 -4.93 -35.68
CA SER A 395 76.49 -4.85 -37.06
C SER A 395 77.25 -3.75 -37.89
N GLU A 396 78.17 -3.00 -37.27
CA GLU A 396 79.20 -2.17 -37.90
C GLU A 396 80.51 -2.94 -37.95
#